data_5190ef40f5e62cf6cd50a082b120c44b
#
_entry.id   5190ef40f5e62cf6cd50a082b120c44b
#
_cell.length_a   1.000
_cell.length_b   1.000
_cell.length_c   1.000
_cell.angle_alpha   90.00
_cell.angle_beta   90.00
_cell.angle_gamma   90.00
#
_symmetry.space_group_name_H-M   'P 1'
#
loop_
_entity.id
_entity.type
_entity.pdbx_description
1 polymer ?
#
loop_
_entity_poly.entity_id
_entity_poly.type
_entity_poly.pdbx_seq_one_letter_code
_entity_poly.pdbx_strand_id
1 'polypeptide(L)'
;MRIIRTVSPYVPIFPAFMLFIQWNDGAIVLGDKSHHQVALHLAQVGYFFGFALTFGWPLIFFLVPMRWGKVHAMVSVVLLTMGVLAVRYGTIVHPFLLADNRHYTFYVWRRIINARLWTRYALVPVYVFSGMSFVRILSKKQSGLWILGWLLATCLTLVPSPLIEPRYLIMPYLMMRLYMPTTTRKQEIIEWVFYMMVNALTMTLFIGYPFTWAHEPGTQRFMW
;
A
#
# COMPACT_ATOMS: atom_id res chain seq x y z
N MET A 1 28.52 16.93 -13.06
CA MET A 1 29.22 15.66 -13.38
C MET A 1 28.88 14.51 -12.41
N ARG A 2 28.83 14.69 -11.08
CA ARG A 2 28.58 13.61 -10.12
C ARG A 2 27.21 12.91 -10.31
N ILE A 3 26.12 13.68 -10.54
CA ILE A 3 24.77 13.16 -10.78
C ILE A 3 24.71 12.30 -12.03
N ILE A 4 25.26 12.77 -13.14
CA ILE A 4 25.28 12.03 -14.43
C ILE A 4 25.99 10.70 -14.25
N ARG A 5 27.15 10.67 -13.59
CA ARG A 5 27.90 9.43 -13.33
C ARG A 5 27.14 8.44 -12.44
N THR A 6 26.33 8.96 -11.50
CA THR A 6 25.51 8.11 -10.61
C THR A 6 24.28 7.56 -11.32
N VAL A 7 23.67 8.31 -12.25
CA VAL A 7 22.42 7.95 -12.91
C VAL A 7 22.69 7.14 -14.21
N SER A 8 23.83 7.37 -14.89
CA SER A 8 24.12 6.74 -16.18
C SER A 8 24.02 5.20 -16.21
N PRO A 9 24.39 4.42 -15.17
CA PRO A 9 24.21 2.97 -15.19
C PRO A 9 22.75 2.52 -15.24
N TYR A 10 21.81 3.38 -14.83
CA TYR A 10 20.37 3.05 -14.81
C TYR A 10 19.64 3.50 -16.07
N VAL A 11 20.24 4.35 -16.91
CA VAL A 11 19.63 4.83 -18.16
C VAL A 11 19.24 3.68 -19.11
N PRO A 12 20.04 2.60 -19.28
CA PRO A 12 19.67 1.49 -20.16
C PRO A 12 18.42 0.71 -19.71
N ILE A 13 17.99 0.83 -18.46
CA ILE A 13 16.78 0.15 -17.95
C ILE A 13 15.54 0.65 -18.70
N PHE A 14 15.46 1.95 -19.02
CA PHE A 14 14.30 2.51 -19.72
C PHE A 14 14.12 1.94 -21.14
N PRO A 15 15.11 1.99 -22.04
CA PRO A 15 14.97 1.38 -23.36
C PRO A 15 14.79 -0.14 -23.28
N ALA A 16 15.45 -0.83 -22.36
CA ALA A 16 15.25 -2.26 -22.16
C ALA A 16 13.79 -2.58 -21.76
N PHE A 17 13.21 -1.79 -20.88
CA PHE A 17 11.80 -1.93 -20.48
C PHE A 17 10.84 -1.61 -21.62
N MET A 18 11.11 -0.58 -22.41
CA MET A 18 10.30 -0.25 -23.60
C MET A 18 10.36 -1.37 -24.67
N LEU A 19 11.55 -1.94 -24.91
CA LEU A 19 11.71 -3.10 -25.79
C LEU A 19 10.95 -4.32 -25.25
N PHE A 20 10.99 -4.55 -23.95
CA PHE A 20 10.19 -5.60 -23.31
C PHE A 20 8.68 -5.40 -23.54
N ILE A 21 8.16 -4.19 -23.32
CA ILE A 21 6.73 -3.89 -23.56
C ILE A 21 6.39 -4.13 -25.04
N GLN A 22 7.22 -3.66 -25.95
CA GLN A 22 7.01 -3.88 -27.39
C GLN A 22 7.04 -5.36 -27.75
N TRP A 23 7.98 -6.12 -27.23
CA TRP A 23 8.08 -7.57 -27.42
C TRP A 23 6.89 -8.33 -26.83
N ASN A 24 6.35 -7.84 -25.71
CA ASN A 24 5.24 -8.46 -24.98
C ASN A 24 3.87 -7.89 -25.38
N ASP A 25 3.67 -7.49 -26.64
CA ASP A 25 2.41 -7.00 -27.22
C ASP A 25 1.79 -5.81 -26.44
N GLY A 26 2.62 -4.91 -25.96
CA GLY A 26 2.19 -3.74 -25.21
C GLY A 26 1.82 -3.99 -23.75
N ALA A 27 1.99 -5.21 -23.26
CA ALA A 27 1.65 -5.57 -21.87
C ALA A 27 2.89 -5.60 -20.97
N ILE A 28 2.71 -5.17 -19.73
CA ILE A 28 3.74 -5.24 -18.66
C ILE A 28 3.78 -6.65 -18.06
N VAL A 29 2.66 -7.35 -18.08
CA VAL A 29 2.46 -8.66 -17.43
C VAL A 29 2.85 -9.79 -18.36
N LEU A 30 3.60 -10.76 -17.84
CA LEU A 30 3.91 -12.03 -18.50
C LEU A 30 2.81 -13.06 -18.18
N GLY A 31 2.53 -13.97 -19.12
CA GLY A 31 1.55 -15.03 -18.96
C GLY A 31 0.13 -14.59 -19.34
N ASP A 32 -0.87 -15.02 -18.59
CA ASP A 32 -2.28 -14.70 -18.87
C ASP A 32 -2.58 -13.22 -18.61
N LYS A 33 -2.75 -12.47 -19.68
CA LYS A 33 -3.01 -11.03 -19.69
C LYS A 33 -4.49 -10.71 -19.41
N SER A 34 -5.41 -11.66 -19.51
CA SER A 34 -6.86 -11.44 -19.44
C SER A 34 -7.30 -10.93 -18.07
N HIS A 35 -6.63 -11.35 -17.01
CA HIS A 35 -6.95 -10.99 -15.63
C HIS A 35 -6.15 -9.80 -15.08
N HIS A 36 -5.21 -9.25 -15.88
CA HIS A 36 -4.32 -8.16 -15.47
C HIS A 36 -4.53 -6.89 -16.31
N GLN A 37 -5.76 -6.61 -16.67
CA GLN A 37 -6.09 -5.39 -17.40
C GLN A 37 -5.81 -4.16 -16.54
N VAL A 38 -5.16 -3.16 -17.14
CA VAL A 38 -4.90 -1.89 -16.48
C VAL A 38 -6.22 -1.21 -16.14
N ALA A 39 -6.35 -0.79 -14.91
CA ALA A 39 -7.55 -0.14 -14.40
C ALA A 39 -7.20 1.16 -13.66
N LEU A 40 -8.14 2.06 -13.51
CA LEU A 40 -7.94 3.29 -12.75
C LEU A 40 -8.48 3.13 -11.32
N HIS A 41 -7.70 2.44 -10.46
CA HIS A 41 -8.06 2.14 -9.08
C HIS A 41 -7.46 3.17 -8.11
N LEU A 42 -8.01 4.40 -8.12
CA LEU A 42 -7.49 5.52 -7.33
C LEU A 42 -7.51 5.27 -5.81
N ALA A 43 -8.46 4.47 -5.32
CA ALA A 43 -8.57 4.12 -3.90
C ALA A 43 -7.36 3.33 -3.37
N GLN A 44 -6.55 2.69 -4.23
CA GLN A 44 -5.35 1.94 -3.86
C GLN A 44 -4.35 2.78 -3.05
N VAL A 45 -4.23 4.08 -3.37
CA VAL A 45 -3.35 5.00 -2.62
C VAL A 45 -3.84 5.15 -1.17
N GLY A 46 -5.16 5.22 -0.97
CA GLY A 46 -5.76 5.21 0.36
C GLY A 46 -5.49 3.90 1.11
N TYR A 47 -5.67 2.76 0.43
CA TYR A 47 -5.40 1.43 1.02
C TYR A 47 -3.93 1.26 1.39
N PHE A 48 -3.02 1.79 0.57
CA PHE A 48 -1.60 1.84 0.90
C PHE A 48 -1.34 2.60 2.21
N PHE A 49 -1.93 3.78 2.40
CA PHE A 49 -1.76 4.53 3.64
C PHE A 49 -2.45 3.87 4.83
N GLY A 50 -3.56 3.15 4.63
CA GLY A 50 -4.15 2.28 5.63
C GLY A 50 -3.23 1.14 6.05
N PHE A 51 -2.62 0.47 5.08
CA PHE A 51 -1.60 -0.56 5.30
C PHE A 51 -0.38 0.01 6.03
N ALA A 52 0.14 1.14 5.56
CA ALA A 52 1.29 1.81 6.18
C ALA A 52 1.00 2.21 7.63
N LEU A 53 -0.22 2.67 7.94
CA LEU A 53 -0.62 2.95 9.32
C LEU A 53 -0.64 1.68 10.17
N THR A 54 -1.21 0.59 9.65
CA THR A 54 -1.32 -0.67 10.37
C THR A 54 0.05 -1.23 10.76
N PHE A 55 1.03 -1.17 9.85
CA PHE A 55 2.37 -1.72 10.11
C PHE A 55 3.38 -0.70 10.63
N GLY A 56 3.15 0.58 10.39
CA GLY A 56 4.04 1.68 10.81
C GLY A 56 3.51 2.55 11.95
N TRP A 57 2.43 2.15 12.65
CA TRP A 57 1.87 2.95 13.74
C TRP A 57 2.88 3.31 14.86
N PRO A 58 3.88 2.47 15.21
CA PRO A 58 4.84 2.86 16.24
C PRO A 58 5.63 4.11 15.83
N LEU A 59 5.94 4.27 14.53
CA LEU A 59 6.62 5.44 14.01
C LEU A 59 5.79 6.71 14.17
N ILE A 60 4.51 6.63 13.84
CA ILE A 60 3.59 7.77 13.95
C ILE A 60 3.47 8.18 15.42
N PHE A 61 3.23 7.22 16.31
CA PHE A 61 3.08 7.46 17.73
C PHE A 61 4.27 8.21 18.35
N PHE A 62 5.49 7.82 17.97
CA PHE A 62 6.71 8.40 18.56
C PHE A 62 7.26 9.61 17.79
N LEU A 63 7.02 9.73 16.49
CA LEU A 63 7.71 10.70 15.65
C LEU A 63 6.82 11.86 15.17
N VAL A 64 5.50 11.72 15.24
CA VAL A 64 4.58 12.78 14.78
C VAL A 64 4.19 13.67 15.98
N PRO A 65 4.57 14.96 15.96
CA PRO A 65 4.07 15.90 16.97
C PRO A 65 2.59 16.16 16.72
N MET A 66 1.81 16.19 17.79
CA MET A 66 0.34 16.36 17.76
C MET A 66 -0.13 17.77 17.29
N ARG A 67 0.80 18.71 17.06
CA ARG A 67 0.45 20.08 16.66
C ARG A 67 0.37 20.19 15.13
N TRP A 68 -0.79 20.55 14.63
CA TRP A 68 -1.08 20.82 13.23
C TRP A 68 -1.40 22.31 13.04
N GLY A 69 -0.69 22.99 12.17
CA GLY A 69 -0.92 24.41 11.85
C GLY A 69 -2.01 24.62 10.80
N LYS A 70 -2.38 25.87 10.55
CA LYS A 70 -3.42 26.25 9.57
C LYS A 70 -3.19 25.67 8.16
N VAL A 71 -1.94 25.64 7.69
CA VAL A 71 -1.58 25.08 6.39
C VAL A 71 -1.92 23.58 6.34
N HIS A 72 -1.62 22.83 7.40
CA HIS A 72 -1.97 21.41 7.47
C HIS A 72 -3.49 21.21 7.42
N ALA A 73 -4.27 22.06 8.10
CA ALA A 73 -5.73 21.99 8.06
C ALA A 73 -6.26 22.21 6.63
N MET A 74 -5.74 23.20 5.92
CA MET A 74 -6.13 23.47 4.52
C MET A 74 -5.75 22.30 3.60
N VAL A 75 -4.53 21.76 3.71
CA VAL A 75 -4.09 20.59 2.96
C VAL A 75 -4.96 19.37 3.29
N SER A 76 -5.33 19.18 4.57
CA SER A 76 -6.23 18.10 4.97
C SER A 76 -7.58 18.17 4.28
N VAL A 77 -8.19 19.35 4.17
CA VAL A 77 -9.47 19.54 3.47
C VAL A 77 -9.35 19.12 2.01
N VAL A 78 -8.29 19.57 1.32
CA VAL A 78 -8.05 19.18 -0.09
C VAL A 78 -7.87 17.67 -0.22
N LEU A 79 -7.04 17.07 0.61
CA LEU A 79 -6.79 15.61 0.57
C LEU A 79 -8.02 14.80 0.94
N LEU A 80 -8.84 15.25 1.89
CA LEU A 80 -10.12 14.62 2.23
C LEU A 80 -11.07 14.64 1.04
N THR A 81 -11.21 15.79 0.37
CA THR A 81 -12.03 15.91 -0.84
C THR A 81 -11.54 14.99 -1.94
N MET A 82 -10.23 15.01 -2.25
CA MET A 82 -9.63 14.10 -3.23
C MET A 82 -9.83 12.62 -2.85
N GLY A 83 -9.66 12.28 -1.58
CA GLY A 83 -9.86 10.92 -1.07
C GLY A 83 -11.31 10.45 -1.22
N VAL A 84 -12.29 11.30 -0.92
CA VAL A 84 -13.72 11.01 -1.13
C VAL A 84 -14.01 10.78 -2.61
N LEU A 85 -13.47 11.63 -3.51
CA LEU A 85 -13.62 11.47 -4.96
C LEU A 85 -12.94 10.19 -5.46
N ALA A 86 -11.74 9.88 -4.97
CA ALA A 86 -11.02 8.65 -5.30
C ALA A 86 -11.81 7.41 -4.87
N VAL A 87 -12.41 7.42 -3.69
CA VAL A 87 -13.28 6.33 -3.22
C VAL A 87 -14.56 6.24 -4.05
N ARG A 88 -15.17 7.39 -4.39
CA ARG A 88 -16.43 7.43 -5.16
C ARG A 88 -16.28 6.90 -6.56
N TYR A 89 -15.23 7.32 -7.27
CA TYR A 89 -15.07 7.08 -8.70
C TYR A 89 -13.95 6.09 -9.05
N GLY A 90 -13.03 5.83 -8.13
CA GLY A 90 -11.86 5.02 -8.35
C GLY A 90 -11.76 3.79 -7.43
N THR A 91 -12.86 3.30 -6.85
CA THR A 91 -12.90 2.02 -6.15
C THR A 91 -13.29 0.92 -7.12
N ILE A 92 -12.40 -0.05 -7.30
CA ILE A 92 -12.63 -1.23 -8.13
C ILE A 92 -12.66 -2.47 -7.23
N VAL A 93 -13.61 -3.36 -7.49
CA VAL A 93 -13.72 -4.66 -6.81
C VAL A 93 -13.42 -5.74 -7.81
N HIS A 94 -12.20 -6.27 -7.74
CA HIS A 94 -11.82 -7.35 -8.65
C HIS A 94 -12.53 -8.66 -8.23
N PRO A 95 -13.03 -9.48 -9.18
CA PRO A 95 -13.69 -10.74 -8.86
C PRO A 95 -12.84 -11.68 -7.99
N PHE A 96 -11.55 -11.74 -8.20
CA PHE A 96 -10.64 -12.58 -7.40
C PHE A 96 -10.58 -12.18 -5.93
N LEU A 97 -10.77 -10.90 -5.61
CA LEU A 97 -10.84 -10.46 -4.22
C LEU A 97 -12.05 -11.06 -3.49
N LEU A 98 -13.14 -11.36 -4.21
CA LEU A 98 -14.38 -11.90 -3.65
C LEU A 98 -14.47 -13.42 -3.77
N ALA A 99 -13.72 -14.02 -4.69
CA ALA A 99 -13.81 -15.46 -4.98
C ALA A 99 -13.06 -16.31 -3.97
N ASP A 100 -11.96 -15.81 -3.39
CA ASP A 100 -11.07 -16.59 -2.56
C ASP A 100 -11.00 -16.10 -1.11
N ASN A 101 -11.72 -16.78 -0.22
CA ASN A 101 -11.74 -16.47 1.20
C ASN A 101 -10.54 -17.04 1.99
N ARG A 102 -9.54 -17.62 1.33
CA ARG A 102 -8.27 -18.00 1.96
C ARG A 102 -7.42 -16.76 2.26
N HIS A 103 -7.56 -15.71 1.44
CA HIS A 103 -6.76 -14.49 1.57
C HIS A 103 -7.30 -13.54 2.64
N TYR A 104 -6.40 -12.99 3.46
CA TYR A 104 -6.77 -11.98 4.47
C TYR A 104 -7.41 -10.74 3.85
N THR A 105 -7.04 -10.38 2.62
CA THR A 105 -7.62 -9.24 1.88
C THR A 105 -9.11 -9.40 1.64
N PHE A 106 -9.63 -10.63 1.46
CA PHE A 106 -11.06 -10.90 1.40
C PHE A 106 -11.77 -10.40 2.67
N TYR A 107 -11.22 -10.68 3.85
CA TYR A 107 -11.81 -10.28 5.13
C TYR A 107 -11.65 -8.78 5.39
N VAL A 108 -10.49 -8.20 5.09
CA VAL A 108 -10.27 -6.76 5.16
C VAL A 108 -11.28 -6.03 4.28
N TRP A 109 -11.48 -6.50 3.04
CA TRP A 109 -12.50 -5.94 2.16
C TRP A 109 -13.90 -6.08 2.76
N ARG A 110 -14.32 -7.31 3.06
CA ARG A 110 -15.70 -7.62 3.45
C ARG A 110 -16.09 -7.07 4.82
N ARG A 111 -15.15 -7.10 5.79
CA ARG A 111 -15.45 -6.77 7.20
C ARG A 111 -15.05 -5.34 7.59
N ILE A 112 -14.15 -4.71 6.85
CA ILE A 112 -13.63 -3.37 7.16
C ILE A 112 -14.01 -2.39 6.07
N ILE A 113 -13.45 -2.55 4.85
CA ILE A 113 -13.60 -1.54 3.81
C ILE A 113 -15.04 -1.46 3.31
N ASN A 114 -15.65 -2.60 3.04
CA ASN A 114 -17.00 -2.71 2.47
C ASN A 114 -18.04 -3.28 3.46
N ALA A 115 -17.79 -3.19 4.74
CA ALA A 115 -18.71 -3.66 5.77
C ALA A 115 -20.09 -2.96 5.66
N ARG A 116 -20.08 -1.68 5.32
CA ARG A 116 -21.26 -0.86 4.99
C ARG A 116 -20.88 0.16 3.92
N LEU A 117 -21.85 0.70 3.19
CA LEU A 117 -21.60 1.70 2.13
C LEU A 117 -20.82 2.92 2.61
N TRP A 118 -21.06 3.38 3.83
CA TRP A 118 -20.39 4.55 4.40
C TRP A 118 -18.97 4.26 4.94
N THR A 119 -18.62 3.01 5.25
CA THR A 119 -17.31 2.68 5.86
C THR A 119 -16.13 3.05 4.97
N ARG A 120 -16.28 2.92 3.65
CA ARG A 120 -15.24 3.35 2.69
C ARG A 120 -14.91 4.83 2.84
N TYR A 121 -15.92 5.66 3.05
CA TYR A 121 -15.76 7.11 3.22
C TYR A 121 -15.25 7.46 4.63
N ALA A 122 -15.68 6.73 5.66
CA ALA A 122 -15.21 6.90 7.03
C ALA A 122 -13.72 6.58 7.19
N LEU A 123 -13.16 5.75 6.31
CA LEU A 123 -11.73 5.43 6.29
C LEU A 123 -10.86 6.54 5.63
N VAL A 124 -11.45 7.42 4.82
CA VAL A 124 -10.69 8.49 4.14
C VAL A 124 -9.93 9.40 5.12
N PRO A 125 -10.51 9.88 6.23
CA PRO A 125 -9.75 10.64 7.23
C PRO A 125 -8.56 9.87 7.81
N VAL A 126 -8.70 8.56 7.99
CA VAL A 126 -7.61 7.69 8.48
C VAL A 126 -6.48 7.63 7.45
N TYR A 127 -6.79 7.48 6.17
CA TYR A 127 -5.81 7.47 5.08
C TYR A 127 -5.08 8.80 4.95
N VAL A 128 -5.82 9.91 5.04
CA VAL A 128 -5.24 11.26 4.96
C VAL A 128 -4.35 11.53 6.17
N PHE A 129 -4.79 11.20 7.39
CA PHE A 129 -3.97 11.31 8.58
C PHE A 129 -2.67 10.50 8.47
N SER A 130 -2.77 9.27 8.02
CA SER A 130 -1.62 8.39 7.79
C SER A 130 -0.65 8.99 6.78
N GLY A 131 -1.14 9.36 5.60
CA GLY A 131 -0.32 9.94 4.54
C GLY A 131 0.40 11.21 4.97
N MET A 132 -0.32 12.14 5.58
CA MET A 132 0.28 13.37 6.11
C MET A 132 1.31 13.10 7.20
N SER A 133 1.06 12.12 8.06
CA SER A 133 1.99 11.73 9.13
C SER A 133 3.29 11.16 8.58
N PHE A 134 3.21 10.25 7.61
CA PHE A 134 4.40 9.66 6.98
C PHE A 134 5.17 10.66 6.14
N VAL A 135 4.49 11.51 5.38
CA VAL A 135 5.15 12.62 4.64
C VAL A 135 5.88 13.56 5.61
N ARG A 136 5.27 13.86 6.75
CA ARG A 136 5.90 14.69 7.78
C ARG A 136 7.11 14.03 8.43
N ILE A 137 7.09 12.72 8.65
CA ILE A 137 8.25 11.98 9.14
C ILE A 137 9.36 11.99 8.11
N LEU A 138 9.05 11.69 6.85
CA LEU A 138 10.00 11.70 5.74
C LEU A 138 10.64 13.07 5.54
N SER A 139 9.89 14.16 5.64
CA SER A 139 10.38 15.52 5.45
C SER A 139 11.45 15.96 6.47
N LYS A 140 11.64 15.21 7.57
CA LYS A 140 12.73 15.42 8.51
C LYS A 140 14.11 15.03 7.94
N LYS A 141 14.15 14.17 6.92
CA LYS A 141 15.40 13.65 6.36
C LYS A 141 15.47 13.79 4.84
N GLN A 142 14.34 13.76 4.15
CA GLN A 142 14.28 13.76 2.69
C GLN A 142 13.83 15.10 2.14
N SER A 143 14.30 15.42 0.93
CA SER A 143 13.85 16.61 0.20
C SER A 143 12.41 16.44 -0.31
N GLY A 144 11.70 17.56 -0.54
CA GLY A 144 10.36 17.53 -1.12
C GLY A 144 10.32 16.85 -2.49
N LEU A 145 11.37 17.01 -3.31
CA LEU A 145 11.49 16.37 -4.61
C LEU A 145 11.58 14.83 -4.49
N TRP A 146 12.32 14.34 -3.51
CA TRP A 146 12.41 12.90 -3.23
C TRP A 146 11.04 12.34 -2.82
N ILE A 147 10.35 13.04 -1.90
CA ILE A 147 9.01 12.64 -1.42
C ILE A 147 8.01 12.61 -2.57
N LEU A 148 8.02 13.63 -3.42
CA LEU A 148 7.18 13.68 -4.62
C LEU A 148 7.47 12.52 -5.57
N GLY A 149 8.76 12.25 -5.84
CA GLY A 149 9.17 11.13 -6.68
C GLY A 149 8.71 9.78 -6.14
N TRP A 150 8.85 9.56 -4.82
CA TRP A 150 8.36 8.36 -4.16
C TRP A 150 6.82 8.25 -4.24
N LEU A 151 6.07 9.34 -4.00
CA LEU A 151 4.61 9.35 -4.13
C LEU A 151 4.16 9.03 -5.56
N LEU A 152 4.80 9.65 -6.56
CA LEU A 152 4.51 9.39 -7.97
C LEU A 152 4.79 7.94 -8.35
N ALA A 153 5.93 7.38 -7.94
CA ALA A 153 6.27 5.98 -8.17
C ALA A 153 5.26 5.04 -7.48
N THR A 154 4.83 5.37 -6.27
CA THR A 154 3.78 4.63 -5.55
C THR A 154 2.45 4.68 -6.30
N CYS A 155 2.03 5.85 -6.78
CA CYS A 155 0.81 5.98 -7.58
C CYS A 155 0.92 5.20 -8.90
N LEU A 156 2.04 5.29 -9.61
CA LEU A 156 2.25 4.58 -10.88
C LEU A 156 2.25 3.06 -10.74
N THR A 157 2.64 2.56 -9.58
CA THR A 157 2.61 1.11 -9.29
C THR A 157 1.24 0.62 -8.83
N LEU A 158 0.56 1.38 -7.99
CA LEU A 158 -0.66 0.92 -7.32
C LEU A 158 -1.93 1.25 -8.11
N VAL A 159 -2.05 2.46 -8.66
CA VAL A 159 -3.29 2.91 -9.31
C VAL A 159 -3.67 2.06 -10.53
N PRO A 160 -2.72 1.59 -11.38
CA PRO A 160 -3.06 0.73 -12.51
C PRO A 160 -3.50 -0.69 -12.11
N SER A 161 -3.25 -1.11 -10.86
CA SER A 161 -3.59 -2.46 -10.40
C SER A 161 -5.04 -2.56 -9.97
N PRO A 162 -5.86 -3.44 -10.58
CA PRO A 162 -7.26 -3.64 -10.17
C PRO A 162 -7.38 -4.43 -8.87
N LEU A 163 -6.40 -5.27 -8.54
CA LEU A 163 -6.45 -6.18 -7.41
C LEU A 163 -5.81 -5.56 -6.16
N ILE A 164 -6.46 -5.75 -5.02
CA ILE A 164 -5.93 -5.32 -3.71
C ILE A 164 -5.14 -6.47 -3.12
N GLU A 165 -3.81 -6.36 -3.15
CA GLU A 165 -2.92 -7.36 -2.56
C GLU A 165 -1.84 -6.72 -1.69
N PRO A 166 -1.57 -7.27 -0.49
CA PRO A 166 -0.55 -6.74 0.41
C PRO A 166 0.84 -6.71 -0.23
N ARG A 167 1.18 -7.68 -1.08
CA ARG A 167 2.49 -7.75 -1.78
C ARG A 167 2.77 -6.53 -2.65
N TYR A 168 1.74 -5.89 -3.23
CA TYR A 168 1.92 -4.65 -4.00
C TYR A 168 2.20 -3.46 -3.08
N LEU A 169 1.68 -3.48 -1.86
CA LEU A 169 1.84 -2.41 -0.87
C LEU A 169 3.18 -2.48 -0.14
N ILE A 170 3.81 -3.68 -0.09
CA ILE A 170 5.08 -3.90 0.62
C ILE A 170 6.22 -3.09 0.00
N MET A 171 6.35 -3.08 -1.33
CA MET A 171 7.46 -2.38 -2.00
C MET A 171 7.49 -0.87 -1.72
N PRO A 172 6.42 -0.10 -1.95
CA PRO A 172 6.41 1.32 -1.60
C PRO A 172 6.55 1.56 -0.10
N TYR A 173 6.05 0.65 0.76
CA TYR A 173 6.23 0.74 2.21
C TYR A 173 7.70 0.53 2.61
N LEU A 174 8.39 -0.47 2.08
CA LEU A 174 9.81 -0.70 2.33
C LEU A 174 10.67 0.47 1.87
N MET A 175 10.41 1.00 0.67
CA MET A 175 11.10 2.20 0.18
C MET A 175 10.88 3.39 1.11
N MET A 176 9.65 3.63 1.54
CA MET A 176 9.35 4.66 2.53
C MET A 176 10.13 4.44 3.83
N ARG A 177 10.14 3.22 4.34
CA ARG A 177 10.74 2.85 5.62
C ARG A 177 12.26 3.01 5.64
N LEU A 178 12.94 2.62 4.56
CA LEU A 178 14.40 2.74 4.41
C LEU A 178 14.88 4.20 4.44
N TYR A 179 14.05 5.13 3.97
CA TYR A 179 14.40 6.54 3.87
C TYR A 179 13.89 7.40 5.04
N MET A 180 13.26 6.79 6.03
CA MET A 180 12.83 7.45 7.26
C MET A 180 14.03 7.83 8.16
N PRO A 181 13.84 8.78 9.10
CA PRO A 181 14.81 9.02 10.16
C PRO A 181 15.09 7.75 10.97
N THR A 182 16.29 7.70 11.57
CA THR A 182 16.65 6.64 12.51
C THR A 182 15.69 6.62 13.70
N THR A 183 15.34 5.42 14.10
CA THR A 183 14.46 5.14 15.25
C THR A 183 15.28 4.99 16.52
N THR A 184 14.63 5.14 17.65
CA THR A 184 15.24 4.79 18.94
C THR A 184 15.14 3.28 19.16
N ARG A 185 16.06 2.72 19.94
CA ARG A 185 16.05 1.29 20.30
C ARG A 185 14.70 0.82 20.89
N LYS A 186 14.05 1.70 21.68
CA LYS A 186 12.72 1.41 22.22
C LYS A 186 11.66 1.25 21.11
N GLN A 187 11.68 2.12 20.10
CA GLN A 187 10.77 2.03 18.94
C GLN A 187 11.01 0.76 18.14
N GLU A 188 12.27 0.41 17.90
CA GLU A 188 12.65 -0.82 17.19
C GLU A 188 12.17 -2.07 17.91
N ILE A 189 12.29 -2.13 19.24
CA ILE A 189 11.79 -3.25 20.04
C ILE A 189 10.28 -3.37 19.96
N ILE A 190 9.53 -2.25 20.06
CA ILE A 190 8.06 -2.25 19.97
C ILE A 190 7.63 -2.73 18.58
N GLU A 191 8.27 -2.24 17.53
CA GLU A 191 7.98 -2.63 16.14
C GLU A 191 8.30 -4.12 15.92
N TRP A 192 9.42 -4.59 16.43
CA TRP A 192 9.82 -6.00 16.35
C TRP A 192 8.81 -6.91 17.09
N VAL A 193 8.42 -6.58 18.32
CA VAL A 193 7.42 -7.32 19.09
C VAL A 193 6.10 -7.36 18.35
N PHE A 194 5.65 -6.24 17.80
CA PHE A 194 4.43 -6.16 17.01
C PHE A 194 4.47 -7.09 15.79
N TYR A 195 5.56 -7.08 15.02
CA TYR A 195 5.69 -7.98 13.88
C TYR A 195 5.78 -9.46 14.29
N MET A 196 6.44 -9.76 15.39
CA MET A 196 6.44 -11.12 15.93
C MET A 196 5.04 -11.60 16.32
N MET A 197 4.24 -10.72 16.93
CA MET A 197 2.83 -11.02 17.26
C MET A 197 2.00 -11.27 15.99
N VAL A 198 2.14 -10.43 14.96
CA VAL A 198 1.44 -10.62 13.68
C VAL A 198 1.85 -11.96 13.04
N ASN A 199 3.14 -12.26 12.98
CA ASN A 199 3.63 -13.54 12.45
C ASN A 199 3.12 -14.73 13.26
N ALA A 200 3.16 -14.67 14.58
CA ALA A 200 2.63 -15.75 15.44
C ALA A 200 1.13 -15.96 15.19
N LEU A 201 0.36 -14.89 15.09
CA LEU A 201 -1.08 -14.97 14.80
C LEU A 201 -1.34 -15.60 13.43
N THR A 202 -0.66 -15.14 12.38
CA THR A 202 -0.85 -15.69 11.03
C THR A 202 -0.44 -17.16 10.94
N MET A 203 0.65 -17.56 11.59
CA MET A 203 1.07 -18.96 11.66
C MET A 203 0.08 -19.82 12.46
N THR A 204 -0.45 -19.30 13.56
CA THR A 204 -1.49 -19.99 14.35
C THR A 204 -2.75 -20.22 13.51
N LEU A 205 -3.20 -19.20 12.76
CA LEU A 205 -4.35 -19.33 11.86
C LEU A 205 -4.06 -20.31 10.73
N PHE A 206 -2.89 -20.26 10.12
CA PHE A 206 -2.51 -21.15 9.03
C PHE A 206 -2.44 -22.62 9.45
N ILE A 207 -1.87 -22.92 10.62
CA ILE A 207 -1.67 -24.29 11.11
C ILE A 207 -2.93 -24.79 11.82
N GLY A 208 -3.50 -23.99 12.73
CA GLY A 208 -4.52 -24.41 13.67
C GLY A 208 -5.96 -24.36 13.16
N TYR A 209 -6.23 -23.60 12.08
CA TYR A 209 -7.59 -23.37 11.58
C TYR A 209 -7.74 -23.74 10.10
N PRO A 210 -7.44 -24.99 9.72
CA PRO A 210 -7.74 -25.46 8.37
C PRO A 210 -9.26 -25.58 8.18
N PHE A 211 -9.71 -25.40 6.92
CA PHE A 211 -11.12 -25.58 6.57
C PHE A 211 -11.24 -26.29 5.21
N THR A 212 -12.44 -26.71 4.86
CA THR A 212 -12.73 -27.37 3.57
C THR A 212 -13.78 -26.59 2.80
N TRP A 213 -13.67 -26.58 1.49
CA TRP A 213 -14.69 -26.06 0.59
C TRP A 213 -15.57 -27.19 0.07
N ALA A 214 -16.86 -26.91 -0.11
CA ALA A 214 -17.79 -27.90 -0.62
C ALA A 214 -17.55 -28.27 -2.10
N HIS A 215 -16.92 -27.39 -2.85
CA HIS A 215 -16.71 -27.51 -4.30
C HIS A 215 -15.26 -27.85 -4.70
N GLU A 216 -14.35 -27.90 -3.74
CA GLU A 216 -12.94 -28.21 -4.00
C GLU A 216 -12.42 -29.23 -2.98
N PRO A 217 -11.94 -30.40 -3.43
CA PRO A 217 -11.40 -31.40 -2.53
C PRO A 217 -10.09 -30.95 -1.93
N GLY A 218 -9.91 -31.20 -0.63
CA GLY A 218 -8.68 -30.90 0.08
C GLY A 218 -8.84 -29.85 1.19
N THR A 219 -7.81 -29.76 2.01
CA THR A 219 -7.75 -28.87 3.15
C THR A 219 -7.25 -27.48 2.71
N GLN A 220 -8.07 -26.48 2.95
CA GLN A 220 -7.72 -25.07 2.68
C GLN A 220 -7.14 -24.40 3.93
N ARG A 221 -6.30 -23.39 3.74
CA ARG A 221 -5.66 -22.65 4.83
C ARG A 221 -5.67 -21.16 4.54
N PHE A 222 -5.73 -20.36 5.60
CA PHE A 222 -5.60 -18.89 5.47
C PHE A 222 -4.19 -18.52 5.02
N MET A 223 -4.09 -17.55 4.09
CA MET A 223 -2.82 -17.07 3.53
C MET A 223 -2.87 -15.58 3.20
N TRP A 224 -1.70 -15.01 2.95
CA TRP A 224 -1.55 -13.62 2.48
C TRP A 224 -1.86 -13.48 1.00
#